data_803775689f80f7702e63c90a3c54a309
#
_entry.id   803775689f80f7702e63c90a3c54a309
#
_cell.length_a   1.000
_cell.length_b   1.000
_cell.length_c   1.000
_cell.angle_alpha   90.00
_cell.angle_beta   90.00
_cell.angle_gamma   90.00
#
_symmetry.space_group_name_H-M   'P 1'
#
loop_
_entity.id
_entity.type
_entity.pdbx_description
1 polymer ?
#
loop_
_entity_poly.entity_id
_entity_poly.type
_entity_poly.pdbx_seq_one_letter_code
_entity_poly.pdbx_strand_id
1 'polypeptide(L)'
;IKKEFNIDLDKAKYFAGHSLGEYSALSSAGYLPFPDTLKLLRARGDAMQNAVPKGEGGMLAVLGSNVEQIEKILKDNENNFKAQIANDNSDGQIVLSGNNIDLTNLIKVLKMNMIKNIKLPVSAPFHCKLMNKATEIMKKKINSTTFYDSNNILISNVTAEEILNKDDLKKLLIEQIENRV
;
A
#
# COMPACT_ATOMS: atom_id res chain seq x y z
N ILE A 1 -7.50 -22.76 8.92
CA ILE A 1 -7.67 -22.21 10.28
C ILE A 1 -9.12 -22.39 10.73
N LYS A 2 -10.12 -21.80 10.02
CA LYS A 2 -11.55 -21.85 10.40
C LYS A 2 -12.04 -23.30 10.67
N LYS A 3 -11.76 -24.24 9.74
CA LYS A 3 -12.17 -25.66 9.87
C LYS A 3 -11.28 -26.47 10.82
N GLU A 4 -9.98 -26.21 10.81
CA GLU A 4 -8.99 -27.02 11.52
C GLU A 4 -8.89 -26.66 13.01
N PHE A 5 -9.00 -25.37 13.34
CA PHE A 5 -8.89 -24.85 14.69
C PHE A 5 -10.21 -24.37 15.27
N ASN A 6 -11.33 -24.58 14.55
CA ASN A 6 -12.68 -24.13 14.94
C ASN A 6 -12.74 -22.64 15.35
N ILE A 7 -11.96 -21.80 14.66
CA ILE A 7 -11.94 -20.35 14.89
C ILE A 7 -13.13 -19.72 14.18
N ASP A 8 -13.99 -19.07 14.94
CA ASP A 8 -15.11 -18.30 14.43
C ASP A 8 -14.65 -16.87 14.12
N LEU A 9 -14.46 -16.56 12.83
CA LEU A 9 -14.03 -15.25 12.37
C LEU A 9 -15.12 -14.18 12.57
N ASP A 10 -16.39 -14.57 12.68
CA ASP A 10 -17.49 -13.62 12.90
C ASP A 10 -17.47 -13.02 14.33
N LYS A 11 -16.61 -13.54 15.20
CA LYS A 11 -16.29 -12.94 16.51
C LYS A 11 -15.22 -11.85 16.46
N ALA A 12 -14.51 -11.70 15.34
CA ALA A 12 -13.58 -10.61 15.17
C ALA A 12 -14.33 -9.28 15.05
N LYS A 13 -13.91 -8.29 15.82
CA LYS A 13 -14.52 -6.96 15.77
C LYS A 13 -14.08 -6.19 14.53
N TYR A 14 -12.81 -6.35 14.13
CA TYR A 14 -12.21 -5.66 13.01
C TYR A 14 -11.39 -6.61 12.16
N PHE A 15 -11.35 -6.30 10.87
CA PHE A 15 -10.45 -6.93 9.90
C PHE A 15 -9.53 -5.87 9.32
N ALA A 16 -8.25 -6.12 9.38
CA ALA A 16 -7.22 -5.24 8.80
C ALA A 16 -6.12 -6.06 8.13
N GLY A 17 -5.46 -5.47 7.17
CA GLY A 17 -4.32 -6.12 6.51
C GLY A 17 -3.48 -5.09 5.77
N HIS A 18 -2.17 -5.21 5.86
CA HIS A 18 -1.24 -4.27 5.25
C HIS A 18 -1.06 -4.55 3.75
N SER A 19 -1.37 -3.59 2.91
CA SER A 19 -1.21 -3.63 1.45
C SER A 19 -1.93 -4.84 0.81
N LEU A 20 -1.21 -5.87 0.38
CA LEU A 20 -1.78 -7.15 -0.08
C LEU A 20 -2.70 -7.78 0.98
N GLY A 21 -2.36 -7.62 2.25
CA GLY A 21 -3.14 -8.13 3.38
C GLY A 21 -4.56 -7.57 3.47
N GLU A 22 -4.84 -6.37 2.95
CA GLU A 22 -6.19 -5.83 2.89
C GLU A 22 -7.13 -6.70 2.04
N TYR A 23 -6.64 -7.30 0.95
CA TYR A 23 -7.40 -8.30 0.19
C TYR A 23 -7.67 -9.57 0.99
N SER A 24 -6.71 -10.02 1.80
CA SER A 24 -6.91 -11.15 2.70
C SER A 24 -7.94 -10.83 3.79
N ALA A 25 -7.90 -9.61 4.32
CA ALA A 25 -8.89 -9.11 5.28
C ALA A 25 -10.28 -9.07 4.66
N LEU A 26 -10.43 -8.57 3.42
CA LEU A 26 -11.67 -8.57 2.64
C LEU A 26 -12.26 -9.96 2.48
N SER A 27 -11.41 -10.93 2.13
CA SER A 27 -11.87 -12.33 1.97
C SER A 27 -12.29 -12.93 3.30
N SER A 28 -11.54 -12.67 4.37
CA SER A 28 -11.83 -13.17 5.71
C SER A 28 -13.08 -12.54 6.30
N ALA A 29 -13.34 -11.28 6.02
CA ALA A 29 -14.51 -10.52 6.43
C ALA A 29 -15.76 -10.84 5.59
N GLY A 30 -15.66 -11.62 4.50
CA GLY A 30 -16.80 -12.06 3.69
C GLY A 30 -17.20 -11.10 2.57
N TYR A 31 -16.46 -10.02 2.33
CA TYR A 31 -16.74 -9.09 1.23
C TYR A 31 -16.33 -9.62 -0.14
N LEU A 32 -15.33 -10.51 -0.19
CA LEU A 32 -14.78 -11.02 -1.43
C LEU A 32 -14.55 -12.53 -1.35
N PRO A 33 -15.09 -13.33 -2.29
CA PRO A 33 -14.84 -14.77 -2.33
C PRO A 33 -13.36 -15.07 -2.51
N PHE A 34 -12.86 -16.11 -1.85
CA PHE A 34 -11.46 -16.48 -1.90
C PHE A 34 -10.91 -16.67 -3.34
N PRO A 35 -11.63 -17.35 -4.28
CA PRO A 35 -11.15 -17.48 -5.65
C PRO A 35 -11.00 -16.14 -6.38
N ASP A 36 -11.89 -15.18 -6.14
CA ASP A 36 -11.83 -13.86 -6.76
C ASP A 36 -10.75 -12.98 -6.11
N THR A 37 -10.54 -13.14 -4.80
CA THR A 37 -9.39 -12.55 -4.08
C THR A 37 -8.07 -12.98 -4.73
N LEU A 38 -7.87 -14.28 -5.01
CA LEU A 38 -6.65 -14.78 -5.65
C LEU A 38 -6.45 -14.22 -7.06
N LYS A 39 -7.53 -14.11 -7.86
CA LYS A 39 -7.47 -13.49 -9.19
C LYS A 39 -7.08 -12.02 -9.13
N LEU A 40 -7.68 -11.26 -8.21
CA LEU A 40 -7.34 -9.84 -8.01
C LEU A 40 -5.90 -9.67 -7.52
N LEU A 41 -5.45 -10.50 -6.56
CA LEU A 41 -4.07 -10.44 -6.06
C LEU A 41 -3.05 -10.76 -7.14
N ARG A 42 -3.31 -11.77 -7.98
CA ARG A 42 -2.45 -12.07 -9.11
C ARG A 42 -2.38 -10.90 -10.09
N ALA A 43 -3.52 -10.35 -10.46
CA ALA A 43 -3.59 -9.20 -11.35
C ALA A 43 -2.91 -7.96 -10.77
N ARG A 44 -3.07 -7.72 -9.45
CA ARG A 44 -2.41 -6.62 -8.74
C ARG A 44 -0.90 -6.77 -8.77
N GLY A 45 -0.40 -7.96 -8.44
CA GLY A 45 1.04 -8.23 -8.47
C GLY A 45 1.64 -7.99 -9.86
N ASP A 46 1.01 -8.52 -10.90
CA ASP A 46 1.45 -8.34 -12.28
C ASP A 46 1.36 -6.86 -12.71
N ALA A 47 0.28 -6.16 -12.38
CA ALA A 47 0.10 -4.74 -12.73
C ALA A 47 1.11 -3.83 -12.03
N MET A 48 1.29 -4.00 -10.73
CA MET A 48 2.22 -3.18 -9.93
C MET A 48 3.69 -3.45 -10.31
N GLN A 49 4.05 -4.72 -10.56
CA GLN A 49 5.40 -5.08 -10.97
C GLN A 49 5.79 -4.50 -12.34
N ASN A 50 4.80 -4.34 -13.25
CA ASN A 50 5.01 -3.86 -14.62
C ASN A 50 4.59 -2.39 -14.81
N ALA A 51 4.22 -1.67 -13.75
CA ALA A 51 3.81 -0.26 -13.84
C ALA A 51 4.95 0.66 -14.26
N VAL A 52 6.17 0.33 -13.82
CA VAL A 52 7.41 1.05 -14.11
C VAL A 52 8.44 0.06 -14.66
N PRO A 53 9.24 0.43 -15.67
CA PRO A 53 10.31 -0.41 -16.17
C PRO A 53 11.26 -0.88 -15.05
N LYS A 54 11.70 -2.13 -15.15
CA LYS A 54 12.60 -2.70 -14.14
C LYS A 54 13.88 -1.89 -14.01
N GLY A 55 14.20 -1.48 -12.78
CA GLY A 55 15.40 -0.71 -12.47
C GLY A 55 15.20 0.82 -12.51
N GLU A 56 14.04 1.33 -12.91
CA GLU A 56 13.75 2.78 -12.88
C GLU A 56 13.18 3.25 -11.55
N GLY A 57 12.51 2.39 -10.81
CA GLY A 57 11.92 2.73 -9.52
C GLY A 57 12.44 1.85 -8.39
N GLY A 58 12.16 2.27 -7.15
CA GLY A 58 12.58 1.55 -5.96
C GLY A 58 11.94 2.08 -4.69
N MET A 59 12.35 1.50 -3.58
CA MET A 59 11.88 1.86 -2.23
C MET A 59 13.04 2.00 -1.26
N LEU A 60 12.87 2.85 -0.26
CA LEU A 60 13.86 3.19 0.75
C LEU A 60 13.21 3.14 2.13
N ALA A 61 13.67 2.25 3.00
CA ALA A 61 13.27 2.27 4.40
C ALA A 61 14.05 3.36 5.14
N VAL A 62 13.34 4.12 5.95
CA VAL A 62 13.84 5.16 6.86
C VAL A 62 13.57 4.72 8.27
N LEU A 63 14.57 4.81 9.13
CA LEU A 63 14.52 4.33 10.50
C LEU A 63 14.81 5.45 11.50
N GLY A 64 14.04 5.48 12.59
CA GLY A 64 14.24 6.43 13.69
C GLY A 64 13.76 7.86 13.40
N SER A 65 12.84 8.04 12.42
CA SER A 65 12.22 9.32 12.10
C SER A 65 10.70 9.19 12.08
N ASN A 66 10.00 10.26 12.39
CA ASN A 66 8.54 10.32 12.29
C ASN A 66 8.08 10.87 10.93
N VAL A 67 6.78 10.75 10.67
CA VAL A 67 6.16 11.16 9.40
C VAL A 67 6.34 12.64 9.14
N GLU A 68 6.11 13.49 10.15
CA GLU A 68 6.19 14.95 10.04
C GLU A 68 7.59 15.42 9.62
N GLN A 69 8.63 14.80 10.18
CA GLN A 69 10.02 15.09 9.81
C GLN A 69 10.29 14.73 8.35
N ILE A 70 9.81 13.58 7.90
CA ILE A 70 10.02 13.12 6.53
C ILE A 70 9.19 13.96 5.55
N GLU A 71 7.93 14.26 5.86
CA GLU A 71 7.09 15.14 5.03
C GLU A 71 7.73 16.53 4.86
N LYS A 72 8.31 17.09 5.93
CA LYS A 72 9.05 18.35 5.86
C LYS A 72 10.24 18.25 4.92
N ILE A 73 11.06 17.21 5.03
CA ILE A 73 12.21 16.99 4.14
C ILE A 73 11.76 16.88 2.68
N LEU A 74 10.70 16.13 2.40
CA LEU A 74 10.16 15.98 1.05
C LEU A 74 9.67 17.32 0.50
N LYS A 75 8.95 18.10 1.30
CA LYS A 75 8.43 19.42 0.92
C LYS A 75 9.56 20.43 0.67
N ASP A 76 10.53 20.51 1.57
CA ASP A 76 11.65 21.45 1.46
C ASP A 76 12.54 21.14 0.24
N ASN A 77 12.43 19.94 -0.34
CA ASN A 77 13.23 19.48 -1.47
C ASN A 77 12.40 19.11 -2.71
N GLU A 78 11.14 19.53 -2.80
CA GLU A 78 10.21 19.13 -3.88
C GLU A 78 10.68 19.50 -5.30
N ASN A 79 11.57 20.49 -5.42
CA ASN A 79 12.19 20.90 -6.69
C ASN A 79 13.41 20.04 -7.06
N ASN A 80 13.98 19.28 -6.13
CA ASN A 80 15.21 18.51 -6.31
C ASN A 80 14.94 17.02 -6.59
N PHE A 81 13.83 16.49 -6.06
CA PHE A 81 13.39 15.11 -6.28
C PHE A 81 11.91 14.94 -5.96
N LYS A 82 11.32 13.90 -6.55
CA LYS A 82 9.92 13.50 -6.30
C LYS A 82 9.91 12.10 -5.72
N ALA A 83 9.80 12.02 -4.40
CA ALA A 83 9.56 10.77 -3.68
C ALA A 83 8.33 10.93 -2.79
N GLN A 84 7.71 9.83 -2.42
CA GLN A 84 6.49 9.83 -1.61
C GLN A 84 6.62 8.84 -0.46
N ILE A 85 5.94 9.10 0.66
CA ILE A 85 5.78 8.11 1.71
C ILE A 85 4.84 7.02 1.18
N ALA A 86 5.38 5.82 1.07
CA ALA A 86 4.68 4.62 0.62
C ALA A 86 4.06 3.85 1.79
N ASN A 87 4.83 3.71 2.88
CA ASN A 87 4.37 3.01 4.07
C ASN A 87 4.69 3.82 5.32
N ASP A 88 3.71 3.88 6.21
CA ASP A 88 3.83 4.34 7.59
C ASP A 88 3.63 3.13 8.50
N ASN A 89 4.70 2.33 8.67
CA ASN A 89 4.58 1.02 9.28
C ASN A 89 4.45 1.06 10.81
N SER A 90 5.15 1.99 11.42
CA SER A 90 5.14 2.21 12.87
C SER A 90 5.93 3.47 13.22
N ASP A 91 5.85 3.91 14.47
CA ASP A 91 6.72 4.97 14.96
C ASP A 91 8.20 4.63 14.70
N GLY A 92 8.86 5.51 13.96
CA GLY A 92 10.25 5.35 13.56
C GLY A 92 10.52 4.37 12.41
N GLN A 93 9.50 3.87 11.69
CA GLN A 93 9.70 3.02 10.50
C GLN A 93 8.81 3.45 9.34
N ILE A 94 9.38 4.18 8.42
CA ILE A 94 8.72 4.74 7.22
C ILE A 94 9.38 4.16 5.97
N VAL A 95 8.59 3.95 4.92
CA VAL A 95 9.12 3.56 3.61
C VAL A 95 8.78 4.62 2.58
N LEU A 96 9.79 5.03 1.81
CA LEU A 96 9.67 5.99 0.73
C LEU A 96 9.75 5.28 -0.62
N SER A 97 8.96 5.74 -1.59
CA SER A 97 8.96 5.25 -2.97
C SER A 97 9.21 6.37 -3.96
N GLY A 98 9.86 6.04 -5.06
CA GLY A 98 10.14 6.99 -6.14
C GLY A 98 10.97 6.37 -7.26
N ASN A 99 11.34 7.18 -8.25
CA ASN A 99 12.33 6.74 -9.22
C ASN A 99 13.74 6.68 -8.57
N ASN A 100 14.63 5.89 -9.14
CA ASN A 100 15.95 5.64 -8.54
C ASN A 100 16.86 6.88 -8.51
N ILE A 101 16.68 7.84 -9.43
CA ILE A 101 17.43 9.09 -9.45
C ILE A 101 17.01 9.94 -8.24
N ASP A 102 15.70 10.12 -8.06
CA ASP A 102 15.13 10.88 -6.95
C ASP A 102 15.49 10.26 -5.60
N LEU A 103 15.38 8.92 -5.47
CA LEU A 103 15.78 8.22 -4.25
C LEU A 103 17.28 8.39 -3.95
N THR A 104 18.13 8.44 -4.97
CA THR A 104 19.57 8.69 -4.79
C THR A 104 19.84 10.09 -4.25
N ASN A 105 19.11 11.10 -4.72
CA ASN A 105 19.21 12.46 -4.21
C ASN A 105 18.64 12.58 -2.79
N LEU A 106 17.50 11.94 -2.53
CA LEU A 106 16.89 11.86 -1.21
C LEU A 106 17.84 11.22 -0.18
N ILE A 107 18.53 10.13 -0.54
CA ILE A 107 19.52 9.48 0.34
C ILE A 107 20.61 10.47 0.78
N LYS A 108 21.07 11.37 -0.11
CA LYS A 108 22.07 12.39 0.26
C LYS A 108 21.52 13.34 1.32
N VAL A 109 20.27 13.82 1.14
CA VAL A 109 19.61 14.71 2.09
C VAL A 109 19.37 14.03 3.44
N LEU A 110 18.90 12.77 3.43
CA LEU A 110 18.70 11.99 4.66
C LEU A 110 20.02 11.81 5.43
N LYS A 111 21.12 11.51 4.72
CA LYS A 111 22.45 11.41 5.34
C LYS A 111 22.93 12.72 5.96
N MET A 112 22.72 13.86 5.28
CA MET A 112 23.06 15.17 5.82
C MET A 112 22.26 15.49 7.10
N ASN A 113 21.05 14.98 7.21
CA ASN A 113 20.21 15.08 8.40
C ASN A 113 20.44 13.95 9.42
N MET A 114 21.49 13.12 9.24
CA MET A 114 21.83 11.98 10.11
C MET A 114 20.69 10.94 10.24
N ILE A 115 19.83 10.83 9.24
CA ILE A 115 18.71 9.91 9.23
C ILE A 115 19.14 8.58 8.60
N LYS A 116 18.97 7.51 9.36
CA LYS A 116 19.31 6.15 8.92
C LYS A 116 18.33 5.69 7.84
N ASN A 117 18.88 5.18 6.73
CA ASN A 117 18.07 4.70 5.62
C ASN A 117 18.71 3.47 4.95
N ILE A 118 17.87 2.61 4.37
CA ILE A 118 18.30 1.36 3.72
C ILE A 118 17.46 1.18 2.45
N LYS A 119 18.13 1.04 1.29
CA LYS A 119 17.45 0.69 0.04
C LYS A 119 16.89 -0.72 0.13
N LEU A 120 15.59 -0.87 -0.17
CA LEU A 120 14.94 -2.17 -0.14
C LEU A 120 15.25 -2.97 -1.42
N PRO A 121 15.38 -4.30 -1.34
CA PRO A 121 15.65 -5.17 -2.48
C PRO A 121 14.36 -5.43 -3.30
N VAL A 122 13.66 -4.36 -3.69
CA VAL A 122 12.45 -4.41 -4.50
C VAL A 122 12.70 -3.72 -5.85
N SER A 123 11.97 -4.14 -6.88
CA SER A 123 12.17 -3.69 -8.26
C SER A 123 11.11 -2.70 -8.76
N ALA A 124 10.16 -2.33 -7.90
CA ALA A 124 9.10 -1.37 -8.25
C ALA A 124 8.84 -0.39 -7.09
N PRO A 125 8.46 0.86 -7.42
CA PRO A 125 8.17 1.92 -6.45
C PRO A 125 6.70 1.84 -6.01
N PHE A 126 6.35 0.86 -5.17
CA PHE A 126 4.97 0.65 -4.72
C PHE A 126 4.43 1.84 -3.93
N HIS A 127 3.11 2.00 -3.93
CA HIS A 127 2.38 2.99 -3.14
C HIS A 127 2.81 4.44 -3.38
N CYS A 128 3.01 4.81 -4.65
CA CYS A 128 3.28 6.18 -5.07
C CYS A 128 2.67 6.45 -6.45
N LYS A 129 2.69 7.69 -6.91
CA LYS A 129 2.08 8.11 -8.19
C LYS A 129 2.66 7.42 -9.43
N LEU A 130 3.83 6.83 -9.34
CA LEU A 130 4.39 6.01 -10.42
C LEU A 130 3.61 4.71 -10.67
N MET A 131 2.73 4.31 -9.74
CA MET A 131 1.85 3.15 -9.89
C MET A 131 0.57 3.43 -10.70
N ASN A 132 0.37 4.62 -11.27
CA ASN A 132 -0.85 5.01 -11.97
C ASN A 132 -1.30 4.00 -13.05
N LYS A 133 -0.37 3.41 -13.81
CA LYS A 133 -0.70 2.36 -14.79
C LYS A 133 -1.33 1.13 -14.12
N ALA A 134 -0.83 0.75 -12.96
CA ALA A 134 -1.40 -0.36 -12.18
C ALA A 134 -2.78 0.00 -11.65
N THR A 135 -2.97 1.24 -11.17
CA THR A 135 -4.27 1.75 -10.72
C THR A 135 -5.32 1.62 -11.81
N GLU A 136 -5.03 2.05 -13.04
CA GLU A 136 -5.99 1.98 -14.15
C GLU A 136 -6.36 0.52 -14.52
N ILE A 137 -5.39 -0.40 -14.46
CA ILE A 137 -5.65 -1.83 -14.68
C ILE A 137 -6.54 -2.39 -13.57
N MET A 138 -6.18 -2.11 -12.31
CA MET A 138 -6.89 -2.65 -11.15
C MET A 138 -8.27 -2.04 -10.97
N LYS A 139 -8.47 -0.77 -11.30
CA LYS A 139 -9.76 -0.10 -11.32
C LYS A 139 -10.78 -0.88 -12.19
N LYS A 140 -10.38 -1.27 -13.39
CA LYS A 140 -11.25 -2.08 -14.27
C LYS A 140 -11.57 -3.44 -13.66
N LYS A 141 -10.57 -4.12 -13.08
CA LYS A 141 -10.75 -5.45 -12.48
C LYS A 141 -11.57 -5.41 -11.19
N ILE A 142 -11.31 -4.45 -10.30
CA ILE A 142 -12.06 -4.28 -9.05
C ILE A 142 -13.53 -3.94 -9.36
N ASN A 143 -13.77 -3.02 -10.29
CA ASN A 143 -15.13 -2.63 -10.66
C ASN A 143 -15.92 -3.76 -11.33
N SER A 144 -15.26 -4.65 -12.08
CA SER A 144 -15.90 -5.83 -12.70
C SER A 144 -16.06 -7.01 -11.74
N THR A 145 -15.48 -6.97 -10.55
CA THR A 145 -15.60 -8.03 -9.55
C THR A 145 -16.79 -7.77 -8.63
N THR A 146 -17.53 -8.82 -8.33
CA THR A 146 -18.65 -8.75 -7.38
C THR A 146 -18.12 -8.76 -5.95
N PHE A 147 -18.46 -7.71 -5.20
CA PHE A 147 -18.28 -7.64 -3.77
C PHE A 147 -19.62 -7.86 -3.08
N TYR A 148 -19.60 -8.60 -2.00
CA TYR A 148 -20.79 -8.95 -1.23
C TYR A 148 -20.93 -8.01 -0.02
N ASP A 149 -22.14 -7.88 0.49
CA ASP A 149 -22.36 -7.17 1.74
C ASP A 149 -21.92 -8.05 2.92
N SER A 150 -21.34 -7.47 3.93
CA SER A 150 -20.92 -8.12 5.17
C SER A 150 -21.15 -7.20 6.35
N ASN A 151 -21.43 -7.79 7.52
CA ASN A 151 -21.55 -7.06 8.79
C ASN A 151 -20.19 -6.86 9.48
N ASN A 152 -19.12 -7.42 8.93
CA ASN A 152 -17.78 -7.33 9.50
C ASN A 152 -17.14 -5.98 9.14
N ILE A 153 -16.45 -5.36 10.09
CA ILE A 153 -15.83 -4.05 9.93
C ILE A 153 -14.41 -4.22 9.35
N LEU A 154 -14.15 -3.57 8.23
CA LEU A 154 -12.83 -3.50 7.63
C LEU A 154 -12.18 -2.15 7.91
N ILE A 155 -10.88 -2.15 8.23
CA ILE A 155 -10.09 -0.92 8.36
C ILE A 155 -9.32 -0.68 7.05
N SER A 156 -9.49 0.52 6.48
CA SER A 156 -8.81 0.93 5.25
C SER A 156 -7.32 1.23 5.49
N ASN A 157 -6.46 0.81 4.57
CA ASN A 157 -5.05 1.21 4.56
C ASN A 157 -4.87 2.71 4.26
N VAL A 158 -5.74 3.29 3.42
CA VAL A 158 -5.60 4.69 2.96
C VAL A 158 -6.00 5.69 4.02
N THR A 159 -7.07 5.41 4.78
CA THR A 159 -7.63 6.34 5.76
C THR A 159 -7.33 5.95 7.20
N ALA A 160 -6.93 4.69 7.45
CA ALA A 160 -6.85 4.07 8.77
C ALA A 160 -8.18 4.08 9.55
N GLU A 161 -9.31 4.22 8.84
CA GLU A 161 -10.65 4.30 9.40
C GLU A 161 -11.52 3.11 8.98
N GLU A 162 -12.66 2.94 9.66
CA GLU A 162 -13.66 1.93 9.33
C GLU A 162 -14.30 2.21 7.96
N ILE A 163 -14.40 1.16 7.13
CA ILE A 163 -15.13 1.24 5.86
C ILE A 163 -16.58 0.83 6.11
N LEU A 164 -17.51 1.74 5.81
CA LEU A 164 -18.91 1.60 6.14
C LEU A 164 -19.77 0.98 5.03
N ASN A 165 -19.27 0.98 3.79
CA ASN A 165 -20.00 0.46 2.64
C ASN A 165 -19.07 -0.07 1.54
N LYS A 166 -19.63 -0.90 0.62
CA LYS A 166 -18.86 -1.57 -0.43
C LYS A 166 -18.38 -0.64 -1.56
N ASP A 167 -19.01 0.50 -1.78
CA ASP A 167 -18.59 1.44 -2.82
C ASP A 167 -17.36 2.21 -2.37
N ASP A 168 -17.33 2.66 -1.11
CA ASP A 168 -16.12 3.23 -0.50
C ASP A 168 -14.99 2.20 -0.43
N LEU A 169 -15.32 0.94 -0.12
CA LEU A 169 -14.35 -0.16 -0.10
C LEU A 169 -13.65 -0.32 -1.45
N LYS A 170 -14.41 -0.39 -2.57
CA LYS A 170 -13.83 -0.49 -3.90
C LYS A 170 -12.96 0.72 -4.24
N LYS A 171 -13.43 1.92 -3.93
CA LYS A 171 -12.71 3.17 -4.13
C LYS A 171 -11.40 3.18 -3.38
N LEU A 172 -11.43 2.91 -2.07
CA LEU A 172 -10.23 2.92 -1.22
C LEU A 172 -9.23 1.82 -1.62
N LEU A 173 -9.71 0.64 -2.03
CA LEU A 173 -8.87 -0.44 -2.53
C LEU A 173 -8.14 -0.07 -3.84
N ILE A 174 -8.75 0.74 -4.70
CA ILE A 174 -8.11 1.29 -5.90
C ILE A 174 -7.09 2.36 -5.50
N GLU A 175 -7.46 3.27 -4.62
CA GLU A 175 -6.60 4.36 -4.15
C GLU A 175 -5.36 3.84 -3.40
N GLN A 176 -5.46 2.71 -2.70
CA GLN A 176 -4.35 2.05 -1.99
C GLN A 176 -3.11 1.84 -2.87
N ILE A 177 -3.29 1.65 -4.17
CA ILE A 177 -2.19 1.33 -5.10
C ILE A 177 -1.18 2.48 -5.21
N GLU A 178 -1.66 3.72 -5.15
CA GLU A 178 -0.85 4.95 -5.30
C GLU A 178 -0.65 5.72 -4.00
N ASN A 179 -1.33 5.35 -2.93
CA ASN A 179 -1.31 6.09 -1.67
C ASN A 179 -0.58 5.33 -0.57
N ARG A 180 -0.17 6.08 0.44
CA ARG A 180 0.43 5.56 1.68
C ARG A 180 -0.47 4.51 2.33
N VAL A 181 0.14 3.45 2.81
CA VAL A 181 -0.46 2.36 3.60
C VAL A 181 0.24 2.21 4.94
#